data_71a1cedabc207859930870f7a6b64f99
#
_entry.id   71a1cedabc207859930870f7a6b64f99
#
_cell.length_a   1.000
_cell.length_b   1.000
_cell.length_c   1.000
_cell.angle_alpha   90.00
_cell.angle_beta   90.00
_cell.angle_gamma   90.00
#
_symmetry.space_group_name_H-M   'P 1'
#
loop_
_entity.id
_entity.type
_entity.pdbx_description
1 polymer ?
#
loop_
_entity_poly.entity_id
_entity_poly.type
_entity_poly.pdbx_seq_one_letter_code
_entity_poly.pdbx_strand_id
1 'polypeptide(L)'
;MIPKKIHYFWIGGNPMPESVLYCIESWKKYCPDYEIIEWNESNYDFSKNEYMRQAYEAKKWAFVTDYARLDVIYKYGGIYLDTDVELIKPLDSVLHYKGYMGFEKTPEKDHYVATGLGFGMEPNNPIIKEMMVDYEEAKKDIVDGKIIFVPCPPLNTLVLRRHGLENADRDQMIQNIMVFASDVLCPKSYNTLQLHITDRTLSIHHFDGTWQNSKGKKRHRLTTRINRLFGEKVGSIIDRELGNVEYLVCAAKKRLKRR
;
A
#
# COMPACT_ATOMS: atom_id res chain seq x y z
N MET A 1 5.75 -21.77 8.27
CA MET A 1 4.77 -21.72 7.14
C MET A 1 3.75 -20.62 7.44
N ILE A 2 3.44 -19.78 6.48
CA ILE A 2 2.49 -18.68 6.63
C ILE A 2 1.09 -19.26 6.94
N PRO A 3 0.41 -18.80 8.01
CA PRO A 3 -0.95 -19.25 8.33
C PRO A 3 -1.97 -18.94 7.23
N LYS A 4 -2.94 -19.84 7.01
CA LYS A 4 -4.07 -19.65 6.08
C LYS A 4 -5.09 -18.64 6.63
N LYS A 5 -4.66 -17.41 6.81
CA LYS A 5 -5.47 -16.27 7.28
C LYS A 5 -5.28 -15.09 6.35
N ILE A 6 -6.38 -14.45 5.94
CA ILE A 6 -6.36 -13.20 5.18
C ILE A 6 -6.89 -12.11 6.09
N HIS A 7 -6.09 -11.10 6.35
CA HIS A 7 -6.42 -9.92 7.14
C HIS A 7 -6.66 -8.73 6.23
N TYR A 8 -7.67 -7.94 6.53
CA TYR A 8 -7.91 -6.64 5.89
C TYR A 8 -8.51 -5.66 6.88
N PHE A 9 -8.43 -4.38 6.58
CA PHE A 9 -9.04 -3.32 7.38
C PHE A 9 -10.18 -2.64 6.62
N TRP A 10 -11.31 -2.42 7.32
CA TRP A 10 -12.37 -1.53 6.84
C TRP A 10 -12.73 -0.55 7.94
N ILE A 11 -12.35 0.73 7.77
CA ILE A 11 -12.35 1.75 8.81
C ILE A 11 -13.26 2.93 8.41
N GLY A 12 -13.89 3.57 9.39
CA GLY A 12 -14.70 4.78 9.20
C GLY A 12 -16.19 4.51 9.03
N GLY A 13 -16.65 3.27 9.20
CA GLY A 13 -18.07 2.91 9.28
C GLY A 13 -18.92 3.10 8.01
N ASN A 14 -18.28 3.39 6.86
CA ASN A 14 -19.00 3.52 5.60
C ASN A 14 -19.34 2.14 5.02
N PRO A 15 -20.44 1.99 4.27
CA PRO A 15 -20.72 0.77 3.53
C PRO A 15 -19.60 0.44 2.55
N MET A 16 -19.27 -0.85 2.40
CA MET A 16 -18.29 -1.29 1.41
C MET A 16 -18.85 -1.10 -0.01
N PRO A 17 -18.12 -0.43 -0.91
CA PRO A 17 -18.53 -0.33 -2.31
C PRO A 17 -18.43 -1.68 -3.02
N GLU A 18 -19.13 -1.83 -4.13
CA GLU A 18 -19.17 -3.06 -4.94
C GLU A 18 -17.76 -3.53 -5.36
N SER A 19 -16.85 -2.60 -5.66
CA SER A 19 -15.46 -2.94 -6.02
C SER A 19 -14.71 -3.65 -4.89
N VAL A 20 -14.94 -3.24 -3.64
CA VAL A 20 -14.35 -3.89 -2.46
C VAL A 20 -14.96 -5.29 -2.26
N LEU A 21 -16.30 -5.39 -2.34
CA LEU A 21 -16.97 -6.68 -2.22
C LEU A 21 -16.52 -7.66 -3.30
N TYR A 22 -16.33 -7.20 -4.54
CA TYR A 22 -15.79 -8.00 -5.64
C TYR A 22 -14.40 -8.56 -5.31
N CYS A 23 -13.49 -7.74 -4.76
CA CYS A 23 -12.17 -8.21 -4.35
C CYS A 23 -12.27 -9.27 -3.24
N ILE A 24 -13.09 -9.05 -2.21
CA ILE A 24 -13.30 -10.01 -1.10
C ILE A 24 -13.88 -11.32 -1.63
N GLU A 25 -14.83 -11.29 -2.56
CA GLU A 25 -15.37 -12.52 -3.19
C GLU A 25 -14.30 -13.27 -3.98
N SER A 26 -13.35 -12.58 -4.61
CA SER A 26 -12.21 -13.23 -5.25
C SER A 26 -11.34 -14.01 -4.23
N TRP A 27 -11.15 -13.46 -3.01
CA TRP A 27 -10.40 -14.14 -1.95
C TRP A 27 -11.11 -15.43 -1.51
N LYS A 28 -12.43 -15.37 -1.28
CA LYS A 28 -13.24 -16.56 -0.95
C LYS A 28 -13.18 -17.62 -2.05
N LYS A 29 -13.19 -17.18 -3.31
CA LYS A 29 -13.15 -18.08 -4.47
C LYS A 29 -11.81 -18.82 -4.59
N TYR A 30 -10.68 -18.11 -4.45
CA TYR A 30 -9.35 -18.66 -4.69
C TYR A 30 -8.68 -19.22 -3.42
N CYS A 31 -9.17 -18.84 -2.24
CA CYS A 31 -8.67 -19.27 -0.94
C CYS A 31 -9.84 -19.74 -0.04
N PRO A 32 -10.64 -20.74 -0.46
CA PRO A 32 -11.89 -21.09 0.24
C PRO A 32 -11.68 -21.70 1.64
N ASP A 33 -10.49 -22.18 1.94
CA ASP A 33 -10.09 -22.76 3.23
C ASP A 33 -9.31 -21.81 4.11
N TYR A 34 -9.25 -20.51 3.74
CA TYR A 34 -8.61 -19.48 4.55
C TYR A 34 -9.63 -18.78 5.46
N GLU A 35 -9.21 -18.46 6.67
CA GLU A 35 -9.95 -17.58 7.56
C GLU A 35 -9.79 -16.13 7.08
N ILE A 36 -10.88 -15.46 6.69
CA ILE A 36 -10.87 -14.05 6.28
C ILE A 36 -11.30 -13.19 7.45
N ILE A 37 -10.44 -12.29 7.92
CA ILE A 37 -10.60 -11.50 9.14
C ILE A 37 -10.67 -10.02 8.81
N GLU A 38 -11.83 -9.41 9.10
CA GLU A 38 -12.03 -7.98 9.06
C GLU A 38 -11.56 -7.33 10.35
N TRP A 39 -10.74 -6.29 10.22
CA TRP A 39 -10.35 -5.41 11.32
C TRP A 39 -10.99 -4.04 11.17
N ASN A 40 -11.58 -3.55 12.25
CA ASN A 40 -12.25 -2.25 12.32
C ASN A 40 -12.26 -1.71 13.76
N GLU A 41 -12.98 -0.65 14.02
CA GLU A 41 -13.05 0.02 15.32
C GLU A 41 -13.64 -0.84 16.45
N SER A 42 -14.33 -1.94 16.12
CA SER A 42 -14.91 -2.83 17.14
C SER A 42 -13.91 -3.86 17.69
N ASN A 43 -12.84 -4.16 16.96
CA ASN A 43 -11.93 -5.25 17.30
C ASN A 43 -10.44 -4.90 17.21
N TYR A 44 -10.10 -3.65 16.83
CA TYR A 44 -8.72 -3.19 16.76
C TYR A 44 -8.55 -1.82 17.44
N ASP A 45 -7.52 -1.70 18.27
CA ASP A 45 -7.16 -0.45 18.95
C ASP A 45 -6.20 0.38 18.11
N PHE A 46 -6.69 1.46 17.50
CA PHE A 46 -5.93 2.39 16.68
C PHE A 46 -5.08 3.39 17.49
N SER A 47 -5.08 3.32 18.83
CA SER A 47 -4.27 4.18 19.69
C SER A 47 -2.90 3.62 20.06
N LYS A 48 -2.62 2.36 19.74
CA LYS A 48 -1.39 1.64 20.11
C LYS A 48 -0.08 2.29 19.62
N ASN A 49 -0.13 3.00 18.51
CA ASN A 49 1.01 3.68 17.92
C ASN A 49 0.65 5.13 17.63
N GLU A 50 1.56 6.05 17.94
CA GLU A 50 1.31 7.50 17.82
C GLU A 50 1.12 7.95 16.37
N TYR A 51 1.89 7.40 15.42
CA TYR A 51 1.72 7.69 13.99
C TYR A 51 0.31 7.26 13.52
N MET A 52 -0.08 6.02 13.85
CA MET A 52 -1.38 5.47 13.51
C MET A 52 -2.53 6.26 14.17
N ARG A 53 -2.41 6.61 15.45
CA ARG A 53 -3.40 7.40 16.18
C ARG A 53 -3.64 8.76 15.51
N GLN A 54 -2.57 9.47 15.16
CA GLN A 54 -2.70 10.77 14.51
C GLN A 54 -3.26 10.66 13.09
N ALA A 55 -2.90 9.60 12.34
CA ALA A 55 -3.51 9.31 11.05
C ALA A 55 -5.01 9.04 11.18
N TYR A 56 -5.41 8.31 12.23
CA TYR A 56 -6.82 8.01 12.52
C TYR A 56 -7.61 9.28 12.85
N GLU A 57 -7.11 10.14 13.74
CA GLU A 57 -7.72 11.44 14.08
C GLU A 57 -7.84 12.36 12.86
N ALA A 58 -6.86 12.30 11.95
CA ALA A 58 -6.86 13.04 10.69
C ALA A 58 -7.73 12.38 9.61
N LYS A 59 -8.36 11.23 9.87
CA LYS A 59 -9.16 10.41 8.91
C LYS A 59 -8.35 10.04 7.66
N LYS A 60 -7.08 9.73 7.84
CA LYS A 60 -6.14 9.32 6.79
C LYS A 60 -6.01 7.80 6.78
N TRP A 61 -7.08 7.10 6.38
CA TRP A 61 -7.25 5.65 6.54
C TRP A 61 -6.10 4.82 5.94
N ALA A 62 -5.56 5.20 4.78
CA ALA A 62 -4.42 4.50 4.19
C ALA A 62 -3.18 4.52 5.12
N PHE A 63 -2.87 5.67 5.73
CA PHE A 63 -1.75 5.77 6.67
C PHE A 63 -2.02 5.06 8.00
N VAL A 64 -3.29 4.96 8.42
CA VAL A 64 -3.69 4.11 9.56
C VAL A 64 -3.35 2.66 9.27
N THR A 65 -3.77 2.16 8.09
CA THR A 65 -3.55 0.77 7.70
C THR A 65 -2.09 0.45 7.41
N ASP A 66 -1.27 1.45 7.05
CA ASP A 66 0.16 1.24 6.81
C ASP A 66 0.89 0.67 8.03
N TYR A 67 0.56 1.12 9.25
CA TYR A 67 1.08 0.54 10.48
C TYR A 67 0.27 -0.68 10.94
N ALA A 68 -1.06 -0.57 10.93
CA ALA A 68 -1.95 -1.59 11.47
C ALA A 68 -1.78 -2.96 10.78
N ARG A 69 -1.54 -2.98 9.45
CA ARG A 69 -1.27 -4.21 8.69
C ARG A 69 -0.01 -4.93 9.18
N LEU A 70 1.03 -4.17 9.55
CA LEU A 70 2.25 -4.74 10.10
C LEU A 70 2.02 -5.32 11.50
N ASP A 71 1.27 -4.62 12.36
CA ASP A 71 0.94 -5.07 13.72
C ASP A 71 0.17 -6.39 13.72
N VAL A 72 -0.89 -6.51 12.90
CA VAL A 72 -1.66 -7.76 12.84
C VAL A 72 -0.87 -8.92 12.26
N ILE A 73 -0.08 -8.69 11.21
CA ILE A 73 0.76 -9.74 10.63
C ILE A 73 1.91 -10.11 11.57
N TYR A 74 2.52 -9.16 12.26
CA TYR A 74 3.51 -9.46 13.28
C TYR A 74 2.94 -10.37 14.38
N LYS A 75 1.74 -10.06 14.86
CA LYS A 75 1.11 -10.77 15.97
C LYS A 75 0.55 -12.13 15.58
N TYR A 76 -0.14 -12.22 14.46
CA TYR A 76 -0.93 -13.40 14.09
C TYR A 76 -0.34 -14.20 12.93
N GLY A 77 0.61 -13.63 12.19
CA GLY A 77 1.01 -14.17 10.89
C GLY A 77 -0.13 -14.12 9.89
N GLY A 78 0.02 -14.78 8.76
CA GLY A 78 -0.99 -14.83 7.71
C GLY A 78 -0.68 -13.87 6.57
N ILE A 79 -1.69 -13.49 5.84
CA ILE A 79 -1.62 -12.66 4.64
C ILE A 79 -2.45 -11.40 4.89
N TYR A 80 -1.91 -10.25 4.55
CA TYR A 80 -2.65 -9.00 4.49
C TYR A 80 -2.94 -8.63 3.03
N LEU A 81 -4.17 -8.20 2.77
CA LEU A 81 -4.58 -7.66 1.46
C LEU A 81 -5.27 -6.30 1.66
N ASP A 82 -4.91 -5.30 0.87
CA ASP A 82 -5.74 -4.08 0.76
C ASP A 82 -7.07 -4.43 0.08
N THR A 83 -8.13 -3.70 0.40
CA THR A 83 -9.50 -4.02 -0.03
C THR A 83 -9.75 -3.82 -1.54
N ASP A 84 -8.77 -3.33 -2.27
CA ASP A 84 -8.76 -3.19 -3.72
C ASP A 84 -7.75 -4.16 -4.40
N VAL A 85 -7.38 -5.23 -3.71
CA VAL A 85 -6.58 -6.34 -4.26
C VAL A 85 -7.51 -7.48 -4.68
N GLU A 86 -7.56 -7.77 -5.97
CA GLU A 86 -8.24 -8.94 -6.54
C GLU A 86 -7.28 -10.12 -6.61
N LEU A 87 -7.67 -11.29 -6.11
CA LEU A 87 -6.96 -12.54 -6.38
C LEU A 87 -7.45 -13.14 -7.71
N ILE A 88 -6.51 -13.64 -8.50
CA ILE A 88 -6.79 -14.36 -9.75
C ILE A 88 -6.26 -15.80 -9.74
N LYS A 89 -5.54 -16.17 -8.67
CA LYS A 89 -5.05 -17.53 -8.39
C LYS A 89 -5.01 -17.79 -6.89
N PRO A 90 -5.00 -19.09 -6.47
CA PRO A 90 -4.76 -19.47 -5.07
C PRO A 90 -3.41 -18.99 -4.55
N LEU A 91 -3.35 -18.65 -3.25
CA LEU A 91 -2.13 -18.22 -2.58
C LEU A 91 -1.33 -19.37 -1.96
N ASP A 92 -1.77 -20.62 -2.10
CA ASP A 92 -1.09 -21.78 -1.52
C ASP A 92 0.36 -21.94 -1.98
N SER A 93 0.65 -21.52 -3.22
CA SER A 93 2.00 -21.60 -3.81
C SER A 93 3.04 -20.72 -3.08
N VAL A 94 2.63 -19.74 -2.29
CA VAL A 94 3.53 -18.83 -1.57
C VAL A 94 3.60 -19.09 -0.07
N LEU A 95 2.79 -20.01 0.49
CA LEU A 95 2.75 -20.28 1.93
C LEU A 95 3.99 -21.00 2.46
N HIS A 96 4.78 -21.62 1.61
CA HIS A 96 5.99 -22.37 2.00
C HIS A 96 7.15 -21.45 2.38
N TYR A 97 7.13 -20.17 1.98
CA TYR A 97 8.10 -19.18 2.43
C TYR A 97 7.87 -18.80 3.89
N LYS A 98 8.88 -18.27 4.57
CA LYS A 98 8.72 -17.64 5.90
C LYS A 98 8.00 -16.31 5.79
N GLY A 99 8.09 -15.67 4.64
CA GLY A 99 7.36 -14.48 4.26
C GLY A 99 7.47 -14.20 2.78
N TYR A 100 6.54 -13.40 2.27
CA TYR A 100 6.63 -12.84 0.92
C TYR A 100 6.09 -11.41 0.88
N MET A 101 6.62 -10.64 -0.06
CA MET A 101 6.21 -9.28 -0.42
C MET A 101 6.37 -9.11 -1.92
N GLY A 102 5.97 -7.97 -2.47
CA GLY A 102 6.13 -7.70 -3.90
C GLY A 102 6.55 -6.26 -4.19
N PHE A 103 7.25 -6.09 -5.30
CA PHE A 103 7.51 -4.78 -5.86
C PHE A 103 6.23 -4.18 -6.45
N GLU A 104 6.03 -2.89 -6.25
CA GLU A 104 5.07 -2.10 -7.00
C GLU A 104 5.58 -1.87 -8.42
N LYS A 105 4.69 -2.00 -9.40
CA LYS A 105 5.06 -1.75 -10.80
C LYS A 105 5.23 -0.27 -11.05
N THR A 106 6.48 0.15 -11.07
CA THR A 106 6.88 1.52 -11.43
C THR A 106 7.83 1.49 -12.63
N PRO A 107 7.75 2.44 -13.54
CA PRO A 107 8.68 2.58 -14.66
C PRO A 107 9.91 3.42 -14.29
N GLU A 108 9.97 3.85 -13.05
CA GLU A 108 11.03 4.72 -12.53
C GLU A 108 12.32 3.95 -12.22
N LYS A 109 13.39 4.71 -11.96
CA LYS A 109 14.69 4.14 -11.59
C LYS A 109 14.67 3.46 -10.22
N ASP A 110 13.69 3.82 -9.36
CA ASP A 110 13.56 3.27 -8.02
C ASP A 110 12.37 2.32 -7.94
N HIS A 111 12.66 1.08 -7.55
CA HIS A 111 11.66 0.05 -7.31
C HIS A 111 11.34 -0.02 -5.82
N TYR A 112 10.06 0.04 -5.48
CA TYR A 112 9.58 0.01 -4.12
C TYR A 112 8.76 -1.25 -3.84
N VAL A 113 8.98 -1.81 -2.64
CA VAL A 113 8.14 -2.87 -2.09
C VAL A 113 6.96 -2.23 -1.36
N ALA A 114 5.75 -2.64 -1.70
CA ALA A 114 4.53 -2.10 -1.11
C ALA A 114 3.73 -3.19 -0.40
N THR A 115 3.51 -3.03 0.90
CA THR A 115 2.71 -3.97 1.70
C THR A 115 1.21 -3.90 1.39
N GLY A 116 0.73 -2.85 0.73
CA GLY A 116 -0.64 -2.73 0.26
C GLY A 116 -1.02 -3.68 -0.88
N LEU A 117 -0.02 -4.13 -1.66
CA LEU A 117 -0.25 -5.08 -2.77
C LEU A 117 -0.69 -6.46 -2.31
N GLY A 118 -0.52 -6.74 -1.02
CA GLY A 118 -0.61 -8.06 -0.42
C GLY A 118 0.78 -8.56 -0.02
N PHE A 119 0.90 -9.02 1.22
CA PHE A 119 2.10 -9.67 1.73
C PHE A 119 1.70 -10.73 2.76
N GLY A 120 2.53 -11.74 2.91
CA GLY A 120 2.32 -12.78 3.91
C GLY A 120 3.57 -13.04 4.73
N MET A 121 3.38 -13.39 6.01
CA MET A 121 4.49 -13.61 6.93
C MET A 121 4.15 -14.61 8.02
N GLU A 122 5.15 -15.36 8.50
CA GLU A 122 5.06 -16.05 9.78
C GLU A 122 4.97 -15.01 10.92
N PRO A 123 4.27 -15.31 12.04
CA PRO A 123 4.19 -14.37 13.16
C PRO A 123 5.57 -14.11 13.78
N ASN A 124 5.71 -12.96 14.46
CA ASN A 124 6.93 -12.52 15.14
C ASN A 124 8.16 -12.35 14.22
N ASN A 125 7.93 -12.08 12.95
CA ASN A 125 9.04 -11.87 12.01
C ASN A 125 9.83 -10.59 12.35
N PRO A 126 11.19 -10.66 12.48
CA PRO A 126 12.00 -9.52 12.90
C PRO A 126 11.98 -8.36 11.88
N ILE A 127 11.87 -8.64 10.58
CA ILE A 127 11.79 -7.60 9.53
C ILE A 127 10.52 -6.77 9.69
N ILE A 128 9.37 -7.43 9.98
CA ILE A 128 8.12 -6.71 10.26
C ILE A 128 8.25 -5.84 11.51
N LYS A 129 8.93 -6.35 12.56
CA LYS A 129 9.18 -5.56 13.77
C LYS A 129 10.02 -4.32 13.48
N GLU A 130 11.06 -4.46 12.64
CA GLU A 130 11.90 -3.34 12.24
C GLU A 130 11.10 -2.31 11.41
N MET A 131 10.24 -2.76 10.47
CA MET A 131 9.33 -1.87 9.76
C MET A 131 8.42 -1.09 10.71
N MET A 132 7.87 -1.73 11.74
CA MET A 132 7.03 -1.05 12.75
C MET A 132 7.81 0.04 13.50
N VAL A 133 9.08 -0.21 13.84
CA VAL A 133 9.95 0.77 14.50
C VAL A 133 10.19 2.00 13.61
N ASP A 134 10.37 1.81 12.30
CA ASP A 134 10.53 2.94 11.37
C ASP A 134 9.31 3.88 11.35
N TYR A 135 8.08 3.36 11.57
CA TYR A 135 6.90 4.20 11.74
C TYR A 135 6.90 4.98 13.08
N GLU A 136 7.51 4.46 14.14
CA GLU A 136 7.68 5.20 15.37
C GLU A 136 8.68 6.36 15.21
N GLU A 137 9.68 6.20 14.36
CA GLU A 137 10.61 7.28 14.03
C GLU A 137 9.97 8.31 13.07
N ALA A 138 9.18 7.87 12.08
CA ALA A 138 8.51 8.73 11.11
C ALA A 138 7.52 9.73 11.74
N LYS A 139 7.00 9.47 12.96
CA LYS A 139 6.17 10.43 13.72
C LYS A 139 6.89 11.74 14.05
N LYS A 140 8.22 11.77 13.95
CA LYS A 140 9.05 12.96 14.28
C LYS A 140 9.08 13.98 13.15
N ASP A 141 8.67 13.64 11.95
CA ASP A 141 8.63 14.56 10.82
C ASP A 141 7.42 15.50 10.93
N ILE A 142 7.62 16.61 11.65
CA ILE A 142 6.60 17.65 11.87
C ILE A 142 6.97 18.90 11.06
N VAL A 143 6.08 19.31 10.16
CA VAL A 143 6.17 20.60 9.46
C VAL A 143 4.95 21.44 9.81
N ASP A 144 5.17 22.67 10.26
CA ASP A 144 4.11 23.60 10.71
C ASP A 144 3.16 22.97 11.77
N GLY A 145 3.70 22.18 12.70
CA GLY A 145 2.92 21.52 13.74
C GLY A 145 2.03 20.36 13.26
N LYS A 146 2.20 19.90 12.03
CA LYS A 146 1.49 18.75 11.47
C LYS A 146 2.45 17.65 11.06
N ILE A 147 2.09 16.40 11.39
CA ILE A 147 2.86 15.24 10.93
C ILE A 147 2.77 15.14 9.40
N ILE A 148 3.93 14.91 8.78
CA ILE A 148 4.02 14.49 7.40
C ILE A 148 3.86 12.98 7.37
N PHE A 149 2.74 12.51 6.83
CA PHE A 149 2.54 11.08 6.62
C PHE A 149 3.34 10.63 5.39
N VAL A 150 4.27 9.72 5.62
CA VAL A 150 5.06 9.07 4.56
C VAL A 150 4.34 7.80 4.13
N PRO A 151 4.10 7.57 2.83
CA PRO A 151 3.49 6.33 2.35
C PRO A 151 4.39 5.12 2.60
N CYS A 152 3.77 3.93 2.75
CA CYS A 152 4.48 2.71 3.12
C CYS A 152 5.61 2.26 2.17
N PRO A 153 5.53 2.41 0.83
CA PRO A 153 6.53 1.80 -0.04
C PRO A 153 7.97 2.27 0.23
N PRO A 154 8.28 3.59 0.37
CA PRO A 154 9.62 4.02 0.74
C PRO A 154 10.11 3.48 2.07
N LEU A 155 9.27 3.52 3.13
CA LEU A 155 9.66 3.07 4.47
C LEU A 155 9.96 1.56 4.49
N ASN A 156 9.06 0.74 3.95
CA ASN A 156 9.22 -0.71 3.95
C ASN A 156 10.43 -1.14 3.09
N THR A 157 10.62 -0.48 1.93
CA THR A 157 11.76 -0.75 1.06
C THR A 157 13.09 -0.41 1.73
N LEU A 158 13.14 0.67 2.52
CA LEU A 158 14.36 1.06 3.23
C LEU A 158 14.80 -0.03 4.22
N VAL A 159 13.86 -0.63 4.96
CA VAL A 159 14.17 -1.76 5.84
C VAL A 159 14.73 -2.93 5.05
N LEU A 160 14.08 -3.35 3.98
CA LEU A 160 14.55 -4.47 3.15
C LEU A 160 15.92 -4.18 2.51
N ARG A 161 16.19 -2.93 2.11
CA ARG A 161 17.52 -2.53 1.60
C ARG A 161 18.63 -2.64 2.65
N ARG A 162 18.35 -2.36 3.93
CA ARG A 162 19.32 -2.63 5.03
C ARG A 162 19.70 -4.11 5.12
N HIS A 163 18.82 -4.99 4.66
CA HIS A 163 19.00 -6.44 4.62
C HIS A 163 19.41 -6.99 3.25
N GLY A 164 19.84 -6.12 2.33
CA GLY A 164 20.43 -6.52 1.05
C GLY A 164 19.48 -6.51 -0.15
N LEU A 165 18.27 -5.93 -0.04
CA LEU A 165 17.39 -5.77 -1.21
C LEU A 165 18.04 -4.84 -2.24
N GLU A 166 18.23 -5.34 -3.44
CA GLU A 166 18.72 -4.57 -4.57
C GLU A 166 17.59 -3.76 -5.25
N ASN A 167 17.97 -2.65 -5.85
CA ASN A 167 17.03 -1.81 -6.62
C ASN A 167 16.78 -2.40 -8.02
N ALA A 168 16.12 -3.54 -8.09
CA ALA A 168 15.85 -4.26 -9.33
C ALA A 168 14.51 -4.99 -9.24
N ASP A 169 13.61 -4.76 -10.21
CA ASP A 169 12.31 -5.45 -10.30
C ASP A 169 12.50 -6.90 -10.78
N ARG A 170 12.94 -7.74 -9.85
CA ARG A 170 13.13 -9.18 -10.02
C ARG A 170 12.92 -9.90 -8.70
N ASP A 171 12.68 -11.20 -8.74
CA ASP A 171 12.60 -12.01 -7.53
C ASP A 171 13.91 -11.96 -6.74
N GLN A 172 13.78 -11.72 -5.43
CA GLN A 172 14.93 -11.64 -4.51
C GLN A 172 14.57 -12.31 -3.18
N MET A 173 15.52 -13.04 -2.62
CA MET A 173 15.38 -13.68 -1.30
C MET A 173 16.11 -12.84 -0.25
N ILE A 174 15.38 -12.30 0.70
CA ILE A 174 15.89 -11.47 1.80
C ILE A 174 15.57 -12.18 3.13
N GLN A 175 16.56 -12.75 3.81
CA GLN A 175 16.39 -13.44 5.11
C GLN A 175 15.19 -14.43 5.15
N ASN A 176 15.04 -15.26 4.12
CA ASN A 176 13.92 -16.19 3.93
C ASN A 176 12.55 -15.54 3.61
N ILE A 177 12.53 -14.24 3.29
CA ILE A 177 11.39 -13.55 2.73
C ILE A 177 11.57 -13.47 1.22
N MET A 178 10.61 -13.97 0.45
CA MET A 178 10.59 -13.82 -1.00
C MET A 178 10.04 -12.43 -1.36
N VAL A 179 10.83 -11.60 -2.01
CA VAL A 179 10.37 -10.35 -2.60
C VAL A 179 10.17 -10.60 -4.09
N PHE A 180 8.92 -10.68 -4.51
CA PHE A 180 8.55 -10.98 -5.90
C PHE A 180 8.70 -9.75 -6.80
N ALA A 181 9.07 -10.00 -8.06
CA ALA A 181 8.94 -9.02 -9.13
C ALA A 181 7.49 -8.52 -9.26
N SER A 182 7.33 -7.34 -9.82
CA SER A 182 6.02 -6.65 -9.86
C SER A 182 4.95 -7.43 -10.63
N ASP A 183 5.32 -8.31 -11.57
CA ASP A 183 4.38 -9.11 -12.35
C ASP A 183 3.58 -10.13 -11.52
N VAL A 184 4.03 -10.44 -10.30
CA VAL A 184 3.38 -11.46 -9.44
C VAL A 184 2.21 -10.88 -8.66
N LEU A 185 2.40 -9.74 -7.97
CA LEU A 185 1.39 -9.14 -7.10
C LEU A 185 0.85 -7.78 -7.60
N CYS A 186 1.57 -7.12 -8.50
CA CYS A 186 1.22 -5.79 -9.00
C CYS A 186 1.42 -5.67 -10.53
N PRO A 187 0.71 -6.46 -11.34
CA PRO A 187 0.84 -6.43 -12.80
C PRO A 187 0.30 -5.13 -13.42
N LYS A 188 -0.41 -4.32 -12.65
CA LYS A 188 -0.99 -3.04 -13.06
C LYS A 188 -0.09 -1.89 -12.61
N SER A 189 0.27 -1.01 -13.54
CA SER A 189 1.05 0.20 -13.21
C SER A 189 0.16 1.27 -12.59
N TYR A 190 0.56 1.84 -11.45
CA TYR A 190 -0.11 2.99 -10.84
C TYR A 190 -0.13 4.21 -11.79
N ASN A 191 0.97 4.45 -12.50
CA ASN A 191 1.15 5.64 -13.32
C ASN A 191 0.39 5.61 -14.65
N THR A 192 0.18 4.41 -15.23
CA THR A 192 -0.50 4.27 -16.54
C THR A 192 -1.82 3.51 -16.44
N LEU A 193 -2.07 2.80 -15.34
CA LEU A 193 -3.15 1.82 -15.15
C LEU A 193 -3.17 0.73 -16.23
N GLN A 194 -2.05 0.53 -16.95
CA GLN A 194 -1.91 -0.58 -17.88
C GLN A 194 -1.72 -1.87 -17.09
N LEU A 195 -2.45 -2.90 -17.48
CA LEU A 195 -2.44 -4.23 -16.87
C LEU A 195 -1.66 -5.20 -17.74
N HIS A 196 -0.74 -5.95 -17.13
CA HIS A 196 0.12 -6.91 -17.79
C HIS A 196 0.15 -8.23 -17.01
N ILE A 197 -0.84 -9.07 -17.22
CA ILE A 197 -0.96 -10.37 -16.56
C ILE A 197 0.03 -11.35 -17.20
N THR A 198 0.75 -12.09 -16.38
CA THR A 198 1.64 -13.19 -16.75
C THR A 198 1.15 -14.50 -16.14
N ASP A 199 1.76 -15.62 -16.52
CA ASP A 199 1.47 -16.91 -15.89
C ASP A 199 1.84 -16.96 -14.41
N ARG A 200 2.66 -16.02 -13.94
CA ARG A 200 3.08 -15.89 -12.54
C ARG A 200 2.14 -15.05 -11.69
N THR A 201 1.29 -14.24 -12.31
CA THR A 201 0.43 -13.29 -11.60
C THR A 201 -0.54 -14.00 -10.67
N LEU A 202 -0.56 -13.62 -9.40
CA LEU A 202 -1.43 -14.13 -8.35
C LEU A 202 -2.55 -13.16 -8.02
N SER A 203 -2.27 -11.85 -8.06
CA SER A 203 -3.20 -10.79 -7.68
C SER A 203 -3.08 -9.54 -8.55
N ILE A 204 -4.10 -8.71 -8.51
CA ILE A 204 -4.14 -7.41 -9.18
C ILE A 204 -4.53 -6.36 -8.16
N HIS A 205 -3.66 -5.39 -7.90
CA HIS A 205 -3.99 -4.21 -7.13
C HIS A 205 -4.64 -3.16 -8.04
N HIS A 206 -5.89 -2.79 -7.75
CA HIS A 206 -6.69 -1.95 -8.65
C HIS A 206 -6.35 -0.47 -8.57
N PHE A 207 -5.74 0.00 -7.47
CA PHE A 207 -5.43 1.40 -7.20
C PHE A 207 -6.69 2.29 -7.18
N ASP A 208 -7.76 1.83 -6.53
CA ASP A 208 -9.05 2.54 -6.45
C ASP A 208 -8.95 3.89 -5.74
N GLY A 209 -7.88 4.08 -4.96
CA GLY A 209 -7.58 5.34 -4.29
C GLY A 209 -8.75 5.82 -3.41
N THR A 210 -9.39 4.92 -2.67
CA THR A 210 -10.55 5.24 -1.80
C THR A 210 -10.23 6.32 -0.78
N TRP A 211 -8.97 6.45 -0.41
CA TRP A 211 -8.41 7.47 0.49
C TRP A 211 -8.24 8.86 -0.17
N GLN A 212 -8.27 8.94 -1.51
CA GLN A 212 -8.11 10.21 -2.22
C GLN A 212 -9.44 10.96 -2.28
N ASN A 213 -9.38 12.28 -2.14
CA ASN A 213 -10.53 13.14 -2.41
C ASN A 213 -10.82 13.23 -3.93
N SER A 214 -11.99 13.76 -4.28
CA SER A 214 -12.43 13.88 -5.68
C SER A 214 -11.45 14.65 -6.58
N LYS A 215 -10.73 15.62 -6.03
CA LYS A 215 -9.73 16.43 -6.74
C LYS A 215 -8.47 15.59 -7.03
N GLY A 216 -7.98 14.86 -6.06
CA GLY A 216 -6.85 13.94 -6.22
C GLY A 216 -7.14 12.87 -7.28
N LYS A 217 -8.33 12.25 -7.24
CA LYS A 217 -8.76 11.27 -8.25
C LYS A 217 -8.82 11.88 -9.67
N LYS A 218 -9.33 13.10 -9.83
CA LYS A 218 -9.35 13.79 -11.14
C LYS A 218 -7.94 14.07 -11.65
N ARG A 219 -7.04 14.55 -10.77
CA ARG A 219 -5.64 14.79 -11.11
C ARG A 219 -4.96 13.50 -11.53
N HIS A 220 -5.07 12.43 -10.75
CA HIS A 220 -4.50 11.13 -11.08
C HIS A 220 -4.98 10.60 -12.44
N ARG A 221 -6.30 10.68 -12.73
CA ARG A 221 -6.84 10.30 -14.05
C ARG A 221 -6.26 11.12 -15.20
N LEU A 222 -6.05 12.42 -15.01
CA LEU A 222 -5.45 13.28 -16.01
C LEU A 222 -3.99 12.88 -16.25
N THR A 223 -3.20 12.76 -15.20
CA THR A 223 -1.79 12.35 -15.27
C THR A 223 -1.64 10.98 -15.93
N THR A 224 -2.50 10.02 -15.58
CA THR A 224 -2.52 8.69 -16.19
C THR A 224 -2.76 8.74 -17.70
N ARG A 225 -3.71 9.58 -18.16
CA ARG A 225 -3.95 9.77 -19.62
C ARG A 225 -2.73 10.36 -20.32
N ILE A 226 -2.10 11.35 -19.70
CA ILE A 226 -0.88 11.97 -20.23
C ILE A 226 0.26 10.96 -20.29
N ASN A 227 0.46 10.18 -19.25
CA ASN A 227 1.48 9.13 -19.20
C ASN A 227 1.29 8.10 -20.31
N ARG A 228 0.06 7.72 -20.62
CA ARG A 228 -0.26 6.78 -21.72
C ARG A 228 0.05 7.34 -23.10
N LEU A 229 -0.16 8.64 -23.32
CA LEU A 229 -0.05 9.28 -24.62
C LEU A 229 1.38 9.78 -24.90
N PHE A 230 2.05 10.31 -23.89
CA PHE A 230 3.31 11.05 -24.05
C PHE A 230 4.47 10.46 -23.23
N GLY A 231 4.21 9.36 -22.50
CA GLY A 231 5.18 8.74 -21.62
C GLY A 231 5.26 9.41 -20.25
N GLU A 232 5.74 8.66 -19.27
CA GLU A 232 5.70 9.04 -17.85
C GLU A 232 6.62 10.21 -17.49
N LYS A 233 7.71 10.42 -18.24
CA LYS A 233 8.56 11.62 -18.06
C LYS A 233 7.78 12.92 -18.28
N VAL A 234 6.94 12.96 -19.32
CA VAL A 234 6.11 14.13 -19.62
C VAL A 234 5.02 14.29 -18.56
N GLY A 235 4.36 13.20 -18.19
CA GLY A 235 3.33 13.22 -17.14
C GLY A 235 3.86 13.67 -15.79
N SER A 236 5.05 13.24 -15.37
CA SER A 236 5.67 13.66 -14.11
C SER A 236 5.99 15.17 -14.07
N ILE A 237 6.44 15.73 -15.19
CA ILE A 237 6.65 17.18 -15.31
C ILE A 237 5.32 17.92 -15.14
N ILE A 238 4.28 17.50 -15.85
CA ILE A 238 2.95 18.13 -15.79
C ILE A 238 2.35 17.98 -14.39
N ASP A 239 2.47 16.82 -13.76
CA ASP A 239 1.97 16.60 -12.41
C ASP A 239 2.65 17.52 -11.39
N ARG A 240 3.97 17.68 -11.51
CA ARG A 240 4.74 18.63 -10.68
C ARG A 240 4.26 20.06 -10.87
N GLU A 241 4.07 20.50 -12.12
CA GLU A 241 3.61 21.87 -12.40
C GLU A 241 2.17 22.12 -11.91
N LEU A 242 1.27 21.12 -12.05
CA LEU A 242 -0.07 21.18 -11.46
C LEU A 242 -0.01 21.29 -9.93
N GLY A 243 0.90 20.57 -9.27
CA GLY A 243 1.13 20.68 -7.85
C GLY A 243 1.61 22.05 -7.42
N ASN A 244 2.54 22.65 -8.16
CA ASN A 244 3.05 24.01 -7.94
C ASN A 244 1.91 25.05 -8.06
N VAL A 245 1.10 24.96 -9.08
CA VAL A 245 -0.07 25.87 -9.29
C VAL A 245 -1.05 25.73 -8.13
N GLU A 246 -1.37 24.51 -7.67
CA GLU A 246 -2.25 24.29 -6.53
C GLU A 246 -1.69 24.90 -5.23
N TYR A 247 -0.40 24.74 -5.00
CA TYR A 247 0.28 25.37 -3.86
C TYR A 247 0.14 26.89 -3.89
N LEU A 248 0.43 27.53 -5.04
CA LEU A 248 0.32 28.98 -5.22
C LEU A 248 -1.12 29.49 -5.02
N VAL A 249 -2.11 28.79 -5.56
CA VAL A 249 -3.54 29.14 -5.38
C VAL A 249 -3.94 29.01 -3.91
N CYS A 250 -3.48 27.99 -3.22
CA CYS A 250 -3.77 27.80 -1.80
C CYS A 250 -3.11 28.90 -0.94
N ALA A 251 -1.86 29.25 -1.25
CA ALA A 251 -1.14 30.35 -0.58
C ALA A 251 -1.81 31.71 -0.80
N ALA A 252 -2.26 31.98 -2.03
CA ALA A 252 -2.99 33.21 -2.35
C ALA A 252 -4.33 33.30 -1.59
N LYS A 253 -5.11 32.21 -1.53
CA LYS A 253 -6.36 32.16 -0.76
C LYS A 253 -6.14 32.36 0.75
N LYS A 254 -5.05 31.85 1.31
CA LYS A 254 -4.69 32.09 2.73
C LYS A 254 -4.34 33.57 2.99
N ARG A 255 -3.66 34.24 2.04
CA ARG A 255 -3.35 35.68 2.15
C ARG A 255 -4.62 36.54 2.08
N LEU A 256 -5.58 36.19 1.22
CA LEU A 256 -6.85 36.91 1.08
C LEU A 256 -7.78 36.76 2.31
N LYS A 257 -7.67 35.64 3.05
CA LYS A 257 -8.45 35.43 4.29
C LYS A 257 -7.84 36.10 5.53
N ARG A 258 -6.60 36.58 5.44
CA ARG A 258 -5.91 37.28 6.53
C ARG A 258 -5.99 38.82 6.41
N ARG A 259 -6.61 39.31 5.37
CA ARG A 259 -7.04 40.71 5.20
C ARG A 259 -8.54 40.84 5.47
#